data_27d013eadffd46e6c9902062d3d0da52
#
_entry.id   27d013eadffd46e6c9902062d3d0da52
#
_cell.length_a   1.000
_cell.length_b   1.000
_cell.length_c   1.000
_cell.angle_alpha   90.00
_cell.angle_beta   90.00
_cell.angle_gamma   90.00
#
_symmetry.space_group_name_H-M   'P 1'
#
loop_
_entity.id
_entity.type
_entity.pdbx_description
1 polymer ?
#
loop_
_entity_poly.entity_id
_entity_poly.type
_entity_poly.pdbx_seq_one_letter_code
_entity_poly.pdbx_strand_id
1 'polypeptide(L)'
;MIITIARQCGCGAMEVGKILSQDYDIPLYTRNSLQDAALSKGMLPKMEDFFEERPVDELMSAITFSFERDDVQEKFCRTFRELIGEKDCIVIGRCGNFIFRNRADLVSVFLHGDPQDRVCHIMTNEGLSREEAENFVHSTDEKRISYHKFYTGLTWGNAPDYDIALDVCRLGAQKTASLIEEYCKAAIE
;
A
#
# COMPACT_ATOMS: atom_id res chain seq x y z
N MET A 1 12.92 9.37 6.92
CA MET A 1 12.10 9.37 5.67
C MET A 1 11.21 8.14 5.62
N ILE A 2 9.96 8.29 5.20
CA ILE A 2 9.05 7.16 4.96
C ILE A 2 8.59 7.21 3.51
N ILE A 3 8.77 6.10 2.78
CA ILE A 3 8.22 5.94 1.42
C ILE A 3 7.05 4.97 1.49
N THR A 4 5.87 5.39 1.06
CA THR A 4 4.70 4.52 1.00
C THR A 4 4.31 4.25 -0.45
N ILE A 5 4.07 2.97 -0.78
CA ILE A 5 3.79 2.54 -2.15
C ILE A 5 2.40 1.90 -2.20
N ALA A 6 1.39 2.68 -2.59
CA ALA A 6 0.10 2.14 -3.01
C ALA A 6 0.20 1.66 -4.47
N ARG A 7 -0.59 0.66 -4.87
CA ARG A 7 -0.39 0.04 -6.19
C ARG A 7 -1.61 -0.74 -6.67
N GLN A 8 -1.85 -0.71 -7.94
CA GLN A 8 -2.75 -1.64 -8.61
C GLN A 8 -2.16 -3.07 -8.63
N CYS A 9 -3.00 -4.09 -8.71
CA CYS A 9 -2.57 -5.48 -8.83
C CYS A 9 -1.80 -5.69 -10.15
N GLY A 10 -0.73 -6.46 -10.12
CA GLY A 10 0.13 -6.70 -11.28
C GLY A 10 1.17 -5.61 -11.59
N CYS A 11 1.28 -4.57 -10.77
CA CYS A 11 2.24 -3.46 -10.98
C CYS A 11 3.66 -3.72 -10.45
N GLY A 12 4.03 -4.91 -10.01
CA GLY A 12 5.43 -5.18 -9.58
C GLY A 12 5.96 -4.33 -8.43
N ALA A 13 5.08 -3.78 -7.58
CA ALA A 13 5.48 -2.87 -6.49
C ALA A 13 6.48 -3.48 -5.49
N MET A 14 6.47 -4.80 -5.37
CA MET A 14 7.44 -5.52 -4.52
C MET A 14 8.86 -5.37 -5.06
N GLU A 15 9.02 -5.42 -6.37
CA GLU A 15 10.32 -5.26 -7.02
C GLU A 15 10.83 -3.82 -6.87
N VAL A 16 9.98 -2.84 -7.13
CA VAL A 16 10.30 -1.42 -6.88
C VAL A 16 10.68 -1.18 -5.41
N GLY A 17 9.91 -1.71 -4.48
CA GLY A 17 10.19 -1.57 -3.05
C GLY A 17 11.50 -2.23 -2.62
N LYS A 18 11.88 -3.36 -3.20
CA LYS A 18 13.17 -4.01 -2.95
C LYS A 18 14.36 -3.19 -3.44
N ILE A 19 14.24 -2.60 -4.65
CA ILE A 19 15.27 -1.72 -5.20
C ILE A 19 15.49 -0.54 -4.26
N LEU A 20 14.43 0.20 -3.93
CA LEU A 20 14.50 1.35 -3.02
C LEU A 20 15.04 0.97 -1.64
N SER A 21 14.65 -0.21 -1.11
CA SER A 21 15.14 -0.69 0.19
C SER A 21 16.64 -0.96 0.18
N GLN A 22 17.18 -1.46 -0.93
CA GLN A 22 18.61 -1.68 -1.11
C GLN A 22 19.38 -0.36 -1.29
N ASP A 23 18.85 0.56 -2.10
CA ASP A 23 19.53 1.81 -2.45
C ASP A 23 19.59 2.78 -1.26
N TYR A 24 18.55 2.80 -0.41
CA TYR A 24 18.52 3.60 0.82
C TYR A 24 18.99 2.88 2.10
N ASP A 25 19.25 1.58 2.03
CA ASP A 25 19.57 0.73 3.21
C ASP A 25 18.53 0.86 4.34
N ILE A 26 17.24 0.86 3.97
CA ILE A 26 16.11 0.96 4.91
C ILE A 26 15.15 -0.23 4.78
N PRO A 27 14.47 -0.63 5.88
CA PRO A 27 13.60 -1.80 5.86
C PRO A 27 12.39 -1.64 4.95
N LEU A 28 12.03 -2.73 4.26
CA LEU A 28 10.82 -2.87 3.45
C LEU A 28 9.74 -3.61 4.23
N TYR A 29 8.66 -2.92 4.51
CA TYR A 29 7.48 -3.50 5.15
C TYR A 29 6.42 -3.90 4.12
N THR A 30 6.15 -5.18 4.10
CA THR A 30 5.08 -5.83 3.32
C THR A 30 4.00 -6.35 4.25
N ARG A 31 2.89 -6.89 3.71
CA ARG A 31 1.89 -7.58 4.54
C ARG A 31 2.52 -8.61 5.47
N ASN A 32 3.36 -9.49 4.93
CA ASN A 32 3.95 -10.60 5.69
C ASN A 32 4.92 -10.10 6.76
N SER A 33 5.85 -9.20 6.41
CA SER A 33 6.81 -8.68 7.38
C SER A 33 6.15 -7.84 8.48
N LEU A 34 5.05 -7.15 8.18
CA LEU A 34 4.24 -6.45 9.18
C LEU A 34 3.52 -7.44 10.11
N GLN A 35 3.02 -8.54 9.57
CA GLN A 35 2.36 -9.59 10.33
C GLN A 35 3.36 -10.26 11.30
N ASP A 36 4.57 -10.57 10.83
CA ASP A 36 5.66 -11.11 11.64
C ASP A 36 6.08 -10.13 12.74
N ALA A 37 6.19 -8.84 12.42
CA ALA A 37 6.49 -7.80 13.40
C ALA A 37 5.38 -7.65 14.45
N ALA A 38 4.10 -7.74 14.05
CA ALA A 38 2.97 -7.71 14.97
C ALA A 38 2.94 -8.93 15.89
N LEU A 39 3.27 -10.09 15.35
CA LEU A 39 3.38 -11.34 16.13
C LEU A 39 4.50 -11.23 17.17
N SER A 40 5.68 -10.79 16.77
CA SER A 40 6.84 -10.65 17.66
C SER A 40 6.61 -9.64 18.80
N LYS A 41 5.77 -8.62 18.58
CA LYS A 41 5.39 -7.61 19.57
C LYS A 41 4.11 -7.95 20.36
N GLY A 42 3.50 -9.12 20.13
CA GLY A 42 2.22 -9.49 20.77
C GLY A 42 1.03 -8.62 20.36
N MET A 43 1.12 -7.93 19.23
CA MET A 43 0.10 -7.02 18.72
C MET A 43 -0.88 -7.68 17.73
N LEU A 44 -0.58 -8.90 17.26
CA LEU A 44 -1.35 -9.59 16.24
C LEU A 44 -2.86 -9.65 16.52
N PRO A 45 -3.34 -10.00 17.73
CA PRO A 45 -4.78 -10.06 18.02
C PRO A 45 -5.52 -8.73 17.86
N LYS A 46 -4.80 -7.60 17.96
CA LYS A 46 -5.36 -6.25 17.78
C LYS A 46 -5.37 -5.79 16.33
N MET A 47 -4.69 -6.53 15.45
CA MET A 47 -4.42 -6.15 14.06
C MET A 47 -4.89 -7.19 13.04
N GLU A 48 -5.62 -8.21 13.46
CA GLU A 48 -6.01 -9.34 12.60
C GLU A 48 -6.83 -8.87 11.40
N ASP A 49 -7.85 -8.05 11.61
CA ASP A 49 -8.68 -7.45 10.56
C ASP A 49 -7.86 -6.52 9.63
N PHE A 50 -6.81 -5.92 10.15
CA PHE A 50 -5.89 -5.08 9.40
C PHE A 50 -5.07 -5.86 8.36
N PHE A 51 -4.66 -7.08 8.70
CA PHE A 51 -3.86 -7.91 7.77
C PHE A 51 -4.72 -8.64 6.75
N GLU A 52 -6.00 -8.81 7.02
CA GLU A 52 -6.94 -9.37 6.08
C GLU A 52 -7.64 -8.23 5.31
N GLU A 53 -7.33 -8.09 4.01
CA GLU A 53 -8.08 -7.22 3.11
C GLU A 53 -9.46 -7.83 2.86
N ARG A 54 -10.23 -8.08 3.95
CA ARG A 54 -11.60 -8.59 3.82
C ARG A 54 -12.48 -7.51 3.21
N PRO A 55 -13.38 -7.87 2.28
CA PRO A 55 -14.46 -6.97 1.90
C PRO A 55 -15.25 -6.65 3.18
N VAL A 56 -15.22 -5.41 3.59
CA VAL A 56 -16.07 -4.95 4.67
C VAL A 56 -17.48 -4.90 4.11
N ASP A 57 -18.40 -5.67 4.68
CA ASP A 57 -19.80 -5.63 4.31
C ASP A 57 -20.27 -4.17 4.36
N GLU A 58 -20.85 -3.68 3.24
CA GLU A 58 -21.32 -2.29 3.14
C GLU A 58 -22.29 -1.93 4.26
N LEU A 59 -23.06 -2.88 4.75
CA LEU A 59 -24.01 -2.70 5.85
C LEU A 59 -23.29 -2.54 7.20
N MET A 60 -22.27 -3.35 7.47
CA MET A 60 -21.43 -3.24 8.67
C MET A 60 -20.60 -1.97 8.61
N SER A 61 -20.11 -1.61 7.42
CA SER A 61 -19.44 -0.35 7.16
C SER A 61 -20.35 0.85 7.49
N ALA A 62 -21.58 0.87 6.99
CA ALA A 62 -22.55 1.94 7.24
C ALA A 62 -22.90 2.10 8.72
N ILE A 63 -23.03 1.00 9.47
CA ILE A 63 -23.31 1.01 10.91
C ILE A 63 -22.10 1.54 11.71
N THR A 64 -20.90 1.11 11.39
CA THR A 64 -19.67 1.56 12.05
C THR A 64 -19.36 3.02 11.70
N PHE A 65 -19.65 3.44 10.46
CA PHE A 65 -19.44 4.82 10.00
C PHE A 65 -20.32 5.86 10.68
N SER A 66 -21.46 5.49 11.23
CA SER A 66 -22.40 6.46 11.80
C SER A 66 -22.06 6.91 13.23
N PHE A 67 -21.25 6.17 13.99
CA PHE A 67 -21.06 6.43 15.40
C PHE A 67 -19.61 6.56 15.91
N GLU A 68 -18.58 6.00 15.23
CA GLU A 68 -17.21 5.92 15.78
C GLU A 68 -16.10 6.04 14.73
N ARG A 69 -16.33 6.67 13.59
CA ARG A 69 -15.40 6.67 12.47
C ARG A 69 -14.01 7.21 12.84
N ASP A 70 -13.97 8.33 13.52
CA ASP A 70 -12.71 9.01 13.86
C ASP A 70 -11.88 8.20 14.86
N ASP A 71 -12.55 7.48 15.76
CA ASP A 71 -11.92 6.60 16.75
C ASP A 71 -11.29 5.36 16.10
N VAL A 72 -11.97 4.75 15.12
CA VAL A 72 -11.46 3.57 14.40
C VAL A 72 -10.24 3.95 13.56
N GLN A 73 -10.31 5.06 12.83
CA GLN A 73 -9.20 5.54 12.00
C GLN A 73 -7.99 5.93 12.84
N GLU A 74 -8.19 6.66 13.94
CA GLU A 74 -7.07 7.08 14.80
C GLU A 74 -6.44 5.89 15.51
N LYS A 75 -7.23 4.96 16.01
CA LYS A 75 -6.74 3.69 16.59
C LYS A 75 -5.93 2.88 15.58
N PHE A 76 -6.43 2.77 14.35
CA PHE A 76 -5.75 2.13 13.23
C PHE A 76 -4.38 2.78 12.96
N CYS A 77 -4.36 4.10 12.75
CA CYS A 77 -3.12 4.84 12.49
C CYS A 77 -2.12 4.73 13.63
N ARG A 78 -2.58 4.85 14.86
CA ARG A 78 -1.74 4.75 16.07
C ARG A 78 -1.11 3.37 16.18
N THR A 79 -1.91 2.31 16.09
CA THR A 79 -1.42 0.94 16.22
C THR A 79 -0.38 0.61 15.14
N PHE A 80 -0.58 1.11 13.93
CA PHE A 80 0.38 0.89 12.85
C PHE A 80 1.68 1.67 13.05
N ARG A 81 1.60 2.92 13.50
CA ARG A 81 2.79 3.71 13.85
C ARG A 81 3.58 3.09 15.00
N GLU A 82 2.89 2.56 16.02
CA GLU A 82 3.52 1.81 17.11
C GLU A 82 4.23 0.54 16.61
N LEU A 83 3.66 -0.14 15.61
CA LEU A 83 4.26 -1.33 15.01
C LEU A 83 5.56 -1.03 14.28
N ILE A 84 5.57 -0.01 13.44
CA ILE A 84 6.74 0.39 12.62
C ILE A 84 7.75 1.20 13.45
N GLY A 85 7.29 2.05 14.35
CA GLY A 85 8.10 3.03 15.07
C GLY A 85 8.40 4.27 14.21
N GLU A 86 9.43 5.02 14.61
CA GLU A 86 9.82 6.29 13.95
C GLU A 86 10.97 6.12 12.95
N LYS A 87 11.34 4.88 12.62
CA LYS A 87 12.47 4.60 11.73
C LYS A 87 12.14 4.88 10.27
N ASP A 88 13.16 5.21 9.51
CA ASP A 88 13.09 5.25 8.06
C ASP A 88 12.66 3.90 7.52
N CYS A 89 11.73 3.89 6.57
CA CYS A 89 11.22 2.65 6.02
C CYS A 89 10.44 2.84 4.72
N ILE A 90 10.25 1.72 4.02
CA ILE A 90 9.34 1.62 2.88
C ILE A 90 8.15 0.76 3.29
N VAL A 91 6.94 1.20 2.98
CA VAL A 91 5.70 0.48 3.29
C VAL A 91 4.90 0.21 2.02
N ILE A 92 4.63 -1.06 1.71
CA ILE A 92 3.80 -1.42 0.56
C ILE A 92 2.34 -1.58 0.99
N GLY A 93 1.48 -0.69 0.51
CA GLY A 93 0.03 -0.70 0.75
C GLY A 93 -0.38 -0.26 2.15
N ARG A 94 -1.43 -0.91 2.71
CA ARG A 94 -1.91 -0.71 4.09
C ARG A 94 -2.29 0.73 4.43
N CYS A 95 -2.76 1.49 3.45
CA CYS A 95 -3.10 2.91 3.63
C CYS A 95 -1.94 3.75 4.18
N GLY A 96 -0.69 3.39 3.85
CA GLY A 96 0.50 4.05 4.37
C GLY A 96 0.49 5.55 4.14
N ASN A 97 0.08 6.01 2.94
CA ASN A 97 -0.09 7.42 2.62
C ASN A 97 -0.99 8.16 3.63
N PHE A 98 -2.07 7.53 4.09
CA PHE A 98 -2.97 8.11 5.07
C PHE A 98 -2.42 8.03 6.51
N ILE A 99 -1.82 6.89 6.88
CA ILE A 99 -1.27 6.68 8.22
C ILE A 99 -0.18 7.70 8.56
N PHE A 100 0.68 7.98 7.58
CA PHE A 100 1.85 8.86 7.76
C PHE A 100 1.65 10.28 7.23
N ARG A 101 0.42 10.67 6.81
CA ARG A 101 0.10 11.96 6.17
C ARG A 101 0.57 13.22 6.92
N ASN A 102 0.81 13.12 8.22
CA ASN A 102 1.25 14.24 9.04
C ASN A 102 2.78 14.31 9.20
N ARG A 103 3.54 13.42 8.56
CA ARG A 103 5.01 13.46 8.60
C ARG A 103 5.54 14.32 7.46
N ALA A 104 6.45 15.22 7.79
CA ALA A 104 7.09 16.11 6.82
C ALA A 104 8.05 15.36 5.87
N ASP A 105 8.54 14.20 6.28
CA ASP A 105 9.46 13.34 5.54
C ASP A 105 8.77 12.13 4.88
N LEU A 106 7.46 12.22 4.65
CA LEU A 106 6.69 11.23 3.88
C LEU A 106 6.85 11.49 2.38
N VAL A 107 7.08 10.41 1.62
CA VAL A 107 6.86 10.35 0.17
C VAL A 107 5.82 9.28 -0.12
N SER A 108 4.68 9.69 -0.65
CA SER A 108 3.56 8.82 -0.98
C SER A 108 3.48 8.57 -2.49
N VAL A 109 3.59 7.28 -2.87
CA VAL A 109 3.65 6.84 -4.27
C VAL A 109 2.42 6.00 -4.60
N PHE A 110 1.86 6.22 -5.81
CA PHE A 110 0.86 5.33 -6.40
C PHE A 110 1.40 4.71 -7.69
N LEU A 111 1.46 3.38 -7.74
CA LEU A 111 1.88 2.65 -8.94
C LEU A 111 0.65 2.13 -9.68
N HIS A 112 0.58 2.46 -10.97
CA HIS A 112 -0.47 2.00 -11.87
C HIS A 112 0.12 1.43 -13.16
N GLY A 113 -0.73 0.90 -14.03
CA GLY A 113 -0.31 0.42 -15.33
C GLY A 113 -1.49 0.01 -16.20
N ASP A 114 -1.22 -0.22 -17.48
CA ASP A 114 -2.22 -0.71 -18.43
C ASP A 114 -2.83 -2.03 -17.94
N PRO A 115 -4.16 -2.21 -18.01
CA PRO A 115 -4.82 -3.42 -17.54
C PRO A 115 -4.30 -4.71 -18.18
N GLN A 116 -3.96 -4.68 -19.47
CA GLN A 116 -3.46 -5.87 -20.17
C GLN A 116 -2.05 -6.24 -19.72
N ASP A 117 -1.18 -5.25 -19.53
CA ASP A 117 0.18 -5.46 -19.02
C ASP A 117 0.15 -6.05 -17.61
N ARG A 118 -0.74 -5.54 -16.75
CA ARG A 118 -0.94 -6.04 -15.39
C ARG A 118 -1.42 -7.48 -15.36
N VAL A 119 -2.37 -7.82 -16.24
CA VAL A 119 -2.85 -9.21 -16.43
C VAL A 119 -1.73 -10.12 -16.92
N CYS A 120 -0.97 -9.71 -17.93
CA CYS A 120 0.18 -10.48 -18.44
C CYS A 120 1.22 -10.72 -17.33
N HIS A 121 1.47 -9.73 -16.49
CA HIS A 121 2.39 -9.85 -15.36
C HIS A 121 1.91 -10.90 -14.35
N ILE A 122 0.62 -10.89 -14.01
CA ILE A 122 0.04 -11.91 -13.12
C ILE A 122 0.06 -13.30 -13.74
N MET A 123 -0.28 -13.45 -15.04
CA MET A 123 -0.16 -14.73 -15.74
C MET A 123 1.26 -15.32 -15.63
N THR A 124 2.26 -14.47 -15.80
CA THR A 124 3.67 -14.91 -15.76
C THR A 124 4.12 -15.29 -14.35
N ASN A 125 3.76 -14.50 -13.34
CA ASN A 125 4.25 -14.67 -11.99
C ASN A 125 3.51 -15.76 -11.20
N GLU A 126 2.19 -15.90 -11.44
CA GLU A 126 1.34 -16.83 -10.71
C GLU A 126 1.02 -18.10 -11.51
N GLY A 127 1.42 -18.16 -12.79
CA GLY A 127 1.14 -19.31 -13.66
C GLY A 127 -0.35 -19.49 -14.00
N LEU A 128 -1.13 -18.40 -13.97
CA LEU A 128 -2.57 -18.41 -14.21
C LEU A 128 -2.90 -18.31 -15.70
N SER A 129 -4.04 -18.86 -16.10
CA SER A 129 -4.64 -18.57 -17.39
C SER A 129 -5.05 -17.09 -17.48
N ARG A 130 -5.31 -16.59 -18.70
CA ARG A 130 -5.73 -15.19 -18.88
C ARG A 130 -7.00 -14.85 -18.10
N GLU A 131 -8.01 -15.70 -18.18
CA GLU A 131 -9.30 -15.51 -17.50
C GLU A 131 -9.12 -15.49 -15.96
N GLU A 132 -8.33 -16.41 -15.42
CA GLU A 132 -8.01 -16.43 -13.99
C GLU A 132 -7.22 -15.19 -13.56
N ALA A 133 -6.27 -14.73 -14.38
CA ALA A 133 -5.48 -13.54 -14.11
C ALA A 133 -6.32 -12.25 -14.16
N GLU A 134 -7.24 -12.13 -15.13
CA GLU A 134 -8.19 -11.00 -15.20
C GLU A 134 -9.07 -10.95 -13.97
N ASN A 135 -9.63 -12.08 -13.55
CA ASN A 135 -10.44 -12.19 -12.33
C ASN A 135 -9.62 -11.88 -11.07
N PHE A 136 -8.38 -12.36 -11.01
CA PHE A 136 -7.46 -12.11 -9.90
C PHE A 136 -7.11 -10.61 -9.78
N VAL A 137 -6.76 -9.96 -10.89
CA VAL A 137 -6.46 -8.52 -10.93
C VAL A 137 -7.67 -7.71 -10.49
N HIS A 138 -8.83 -7.97 -11.07
CA HIS A 138 -10.06 -7.26 -10.73
C HIS A 138 -10.44 -7.42 -9.26
N SER A 139 -10.55 -8.65 -8.78
CA SER A 139 -10.95 -8.93 -7.40
C SER A 139 -9.96 -8.37 -6.36
N THR A 140 -8.68 -8.36 -6.70
CA THR A 140 -7.64 -7.80 -5.82
C THR A 140 -7.73 -6.28 -5.74
N ASP A 141 -7.94 -5.60 -6.87
CA ASP A 141 -8.10 -4.15 -6.87
C ASP A 141 -9.40 -3.71 -6.16
N GLU A 142 -10.51 -4.43 -6.34
CA GLU A 142 -11.76 -4.18 -5.62
C GLU A 142 -11.59 -4.32 -4.09
N LYS A 143 -10.88 -5.34 -3.63
CA LYS A 143 -10.54 -5.47 -2.20
C LYS A 143 -9.74 -4.29 -1.68
N ARG A 144 -8.77 -3.79 -2.46
CA ARG A 144 -7.96 -2.63 -2.09
C ARG A 144 -8.76 -1.34 -2.06
N ILE A 145 -9.66 -1.14 -3.03
CA ILE A 145 -10.59 0.00 -3.07
C ILE A 145 -11.45 0.00 -1.81
N SER A 146 -12.10 -1.12 -1.50
CA SER A 146 -12.97 -1.27 -0.33
C SER A 146 -12.20 -1.07 0.98
N TYR A 147 -11.05 -1.70 1.11
CA TYR A 147 -10.16 -1.57 2.26
C TYR A 147 -9.71 -0.11 2.47
N HIS A 148 -9.24 0.55 1.41
CA HIS A 148 -8.79 1.93 1.50
C HIS A 148 -9.95 2.86 1.89
N LYS A 149 -11.12 2.69 1.26
CA LYS A 149 -12.32 3.46 1.58
C LYS A 149 -12.75 3.29 3.03
N PHE A 150 -12.72 2.06 3.55
CA PHE A 150 -13.08 1.76 4.92
C PHE A 150 -12.17 2.46 5.92
N TYR A 151 -10.84 2.28 5.82
CA TYR A 151 -9.90 2.80 6.80
C TYR A 151 -9.56 4.28 6.65
N THR A 152 -9.76 4.88 5.48
CA THR A 152 -9.36 6.28 5.24
C THR A 152 -10.52 7.20 4.89
N GLY A 153 -11.61 6.65 4.39
CA GLY A 153 -12.71 7.43 3.79
C GLY A 153 -12.37 8.05 2.43
N LEU A 154 -11.14 7.88 1.95
CA LEU A 154 -10.66 8.46 0.69
C LEU A 154 -10.93 7.53 -0.50
N THR A 155 -10.78 8.07 -1.71
CA THR A 155 -10.82 7.31 -2.95
C THR A 155 -9.43 6.78 -3.27
N TRP A 156 -9.30 5.46 -3.39
CA TRP A 156 -8.03 4.83 -3.73
C TRP A 156 -7.54 5.25 -5.13
N GLY A 157 -6.26 5.60 -5.24
CA GLY A 157 -5.65 6.07 -6.49
C GLY A 157 -6.05 7.50 -6.91
N ASN A 158 -6.73 8.25 -6.05
CA ASN A 158 -7.02 9.65 -6.31
C ASN A 158 -5.72 10.47 -6.28
N ALA A 159 -5.36 11.08 -7.41
CA ALA A 159 -4.05 11.72 -7.58
C ALA A 159 -3.65 12.73 -6.49
N PRO A 160 -4.54 13.62 -5.99
CA PRO A 160 -4.20 14.56 -4.91
C PRO A 160 -3.80 13.91 -3.58
N ASP A 161 -4.07 12.63 -3.37
CA ASP A 161 -3.75 11.91 -2.14
C ASP A 161 -2.36 11.25 -2.18
N TYR A 162 -1.59 11.49 -3.26
CA TYR A 162 -0.25 10.95 -3.47
C TYR A 162 0.69 12.04 -4.00
N ASP A 163 1.95 11.99 -3.60
CA ASP A 163 2.98 12.93 -4.08
C ASP A 163 3.39 12.63 -5.53
N ILE A 164 3.40 11.35 -5.91
CA ILE A 164 3.78 10.90 -7.25
C ILE A 164 2.95 9.67 -7.68
N ALA A 165 2.50 9.67 -8.93
CA ALA A 165 1.84 8.53 -9.57
C ALA A 165 2.62 8.12 -10.82
N LEU A 166 2.98 6.83 -10.93
CA LEU A 166 3.85 6.33 -12.01
C LEU A 166 3.25 5.10 -12.70
N ASP A 167 3.32 5.10 -14.03
CA ASP A 167 3.00 3.93 -14.85
C ASP A 167 4.21 2.98 -14.89
N VAL A 168 4.23 2.04 -13.95
CA VAL A 168 5.33 1.10 -13.80
C VAL A 168 5.39 0.07 -14.93
N CYS A 169 4.27 -0.23 -15.58
CA CYS A 169 4.24 -1.17 -16.71
C CYS A 169 5.03 -0.62 -17.91
N ARG A 170 5.00 0.70 -18.12
CA ARG A 170 5.79 1.37 -19.17
C ARG A 170 7.24 1.65 -18.76
N LEU A 171 7.47 1.94 -17.51
CA LEU A 171 8.79 2.35 -17.01
C LEU A 171 9.68 1.15 -16.64
N GLY A 172 9.09 0.06 -16.16
CA GLY A 172 9.80 -1.02 -15.47
C GLY A 172 10.22 -0.63 -14.05
N ALA A 173 10.56 -1.63 -13.23
CA ALA A 173 10.82 -1.42 -11.81
C ALA A 173 12.03 -0.52 -11.54
N GLN A 174 13.13 -0.71 -12.25
CA GLN A 174 14.36 0.06 -12.05
C GLN A 174 14.18 1.55 -12.35
N LYS A 175 13.55 1.89 -13.47
CA LYS A 175 13.32 3.29 -13.83
C LYS A 175 12.30 3.94 -12.90
N THR A 176 11.30 3.18 -12.46
CA THR A 176 10.31 3.64 -11.48
C THR A 176 10.99 3.98 -10.15
N ALA A 177 11.88 3.11 -9.64
CA ALA A 177 12.65 3.37 -8.44
C ALA A 177 13.51 4.63 -8.58
N SER A 178 14.25 4.78 -9.68
CA SER A 178 15.08 5.98 -9.93
C SER A 178 14.27 7.28 -9.92
N LEU A 179 13.06 7.29 -10.49
CA LEU A 179 12.19 8.48 -10.47
C LEU A 179 11.66 8.79 -9.07
N ILE A 180 11.38 7.76 -8.26
CA ILE A 180 11.00 7.95 -6.86
C ILE A 180 12.17 8.55 -6.07
N GLU A 181 13.39 8.08 -6.29
CA GLU A 181 14.61 8.64 -5.66
C GLU A 181 14.85 10.10 -6.04
N GLU A 182 14.70 10.43 -7.34
CA GLU A 182 14.81 11.81 -7.81
C GLU A 182 13.77 12.70 -7.11
N TYR A 183 12.54 12.22 -6.95
CA TYR A 183 11.50 12.93 -6.22
C TYR A 183 11.86 13.10 -4.73
N CYS A 184 12.31 12.05 -4.07
CA CYS A 184 12.72 12.09 -2.66
C CYS A 184 13.79 13.15 -2.42
N LYS A 185 14.82 13.20 -3.26
CA LYS A 185 15.89 14.21 -3.20
C LYS A 185 15.37 15.64 -3.37
N ALA A 186 14.42 15.83 -4.30
CA ALA A 186 13.88 17.16 -4.57
C ALA A 186 12.88 17.65 -3.51
N ALA A 187 12.20 16.74 -2.82
CA ALA A 187 11.12 17.07 -1.89
C ALA A 187 11.55 17.12 -0.41
N ILE A 188 12.61 16.40 -0.02
CA ILE A 188 13.02 16.23 1.39
C ILE A 188 14.39 16.87 1.68
N GLU A 189 15.25 17.06 0.68
CA GLU A 189 16.51 17.80 0.79
C GLU A 189 16.32 19.32 0.57
#